data_aadb826e6c2c88fcfa2faa01aff812d7
#
_entry.id   aadb826e6c2c88fcfa2faa01aff812d7
#
_cell.length_a   1.000
_cell.length_b   1.000
_cell.length_c   1.000
_cell.angle_alpha   90.00
_cell.angle_beta   90.00
_cell.angle_gamma   90.00
#
_symmetry.space_group_name_H-M   'P 1'
#
loop_
_entity.id
_entity.type
_entity.pdbx_description
1 polymer ?
#
loop_
_entity_poly.entity_id
_entity_poly.type
_entity_poly.pdbx_seq_one_letter_code
_entity_poly.pdbx_strand_id
1 'polypeptide(L)'
;MGALLDILLVNTGDKYPAIFTDNIIHMLEKTGTKYDKIHIITDEQYEGVWNKLQLFRDFKKGPYLYLDLDVCIKGNIEHLQREELHILHAWWRTRHHTPLNSSIMSWSGDYSYYYKVFASNPEYYMLTYQGIDEFIYNLDKVVYKTYNPVCTSFNWHGFDEQWDVILFNQAYHKMTEYGPWSKYMLFDVEPNMDPITK
;
A
#
# COMPACT_ATOMS: atom_id res chain seq x y z
N MET A 1 11.79 -10.72 -23.48
CA MET A 1 11.95 -10.18 -22.14
C MET A 1 10.59 -9.67 -21.72
N GLY A 2 10.03 -10.14 -20.60
CA GLY A 2 8.81 -9.56 -20.03
C GLY A 2 9.05 -8.10 -19.64
N ALA A 3 8.00 -7.27 -19.64
CA ALA A 3 8.09 -5.91 -19.10
C ALA A 3 8.53 -6.00 -17.63
N LEU A 4 9.44 -5.12 -17.21
CA LEU A 4 9.83 -4.99 -15.82
C LEU A 4 8.69 -4.34 -15.02
N LEU A 5 8.65 -4.62 -13.73
CA LEU A 5 7.63 -4.12 -12.80
C LEU A 5 7.80 -2.63 -12.54
N ASP A 6 6.73 -1.85 -12.69
CA ASP A 6 6.69 -0.46 -12.20
C ASP A 6 6.04 -0.42 -10.81
N ILE A 7 6.68 0.30 -9.89
CA ILE A 7 6.15 0.55 -8.54
C ILE A 7 5.36 1.86 -8.54
N LEU A 8 4.17 1.81 -7.94
CA LEU A 8 3.28 2.97 -7.84
C LEU A 8 3.10 3.37 -6.38
N LEU A 9 3.24 4.65 -6.10
CA LEU A 9 3.03 5.25 -4.77
C LEU A 9 2.06 6.42 -4.89
N VAL A 10 1.32 6.69 -3.81
CA VAL A 10 0.47 7.89 -3.70
C VAL A 10 0.85 8.59 -2.40
N ASN A 11 1.37 9.80 -2.53
CA ASN A 11 1.75 10.66 -1.41
C ASN A 11 1.13 12.04 -1.61
N THR A 12 -0.16 12.14 -1.33
CA THR A 12 -0.95 13.37 -1.44
C THR A 12 -1.30 13.93 -0.06
N GLY A 13 -1.43 15.26 0.01
CA GLY A 13 -1.69 15.96 1.28
C GLY A 13 -0.51 15.88 2.23
N ASP A 14 -0.77 16.17 3.51
CA ASP A 14 0.27 16.35 4.54
C ASP A 14 0.45 15.16 5.49
N LYS A 15 -0.26 14.03 5.22
CA LYS A 15 -0.23 12.88 6.14
C LYS A 15 1.15 12.24 6.24
N TYR A 16 1.85 12.09 5.12
CA TYR A 16 3.14 11.42 5.07
C TYR A 16 4.23 12.39 4.59
N PRO A 17 5.19 12.76 5.45
CA PRO A 17 6.42 13.42 5.02
C PRO A 17 7.16 12.62 3.94
N ALA A 18 7.98 13.30 3.11
CA ALA A 18 8.71 12.69 2.00
C ALA A 18 9.55 11.46 2.42
N ILE A 19 10.04 11.42 3.64
CA ILE A 19 10.81 10.30 4.19
C ILE A 19 10.06 8.96 4.11
N PHE A 20 8.71 8.95 4.10
CA PHE A 20 7.95 7.71 3.92
C PHE A 20 8.10 7.14 2.51
N THR A 21 8.16 8.02 1.48
CA THR A 21 8.45 7.61 0.10
C THR A 21 9.87 7.07 -0.01
N ASP A 22 10.85 7.80 0.53
CA ASP A 22 12.25 7.39 0.52
C ASP A 22 12.45 6.05 1.26
N ASN A 23 11.68 5.83 2.32
CA ASN A 23 11.69 4.58 3.08
C ASN A 23 11.19 3.39 2.23
N ILE A 24 10.14 3.55 1.41
CA ILE A 24 9.72 2.50 0.48
C ILE A 24 10.84 2.17 -0.49
N ILE A 25 11.46 3.17 -1.11
CA ILE A 25 12.55 2.99 -2.07
C ILE A 25 13.70 2.22 -1.41
N HIS A 26 14.11 2.65 -0.22
CA HIS A 26 15.17 1.99 0.55
C HIS A 26 14.86 0.51 0.83
N MET A 27 13.64 0.20 1.26
CA MET A 27 13.24 -1.19 1.55
C MET A 27 13.24 -2.05 0.28
N LEU A 28 12.77 -1.53 -0.85
CA LEU A 28 12.81 -2.24 -2.13
C LEU A 28 14.25 -2.56 -2.56
N GLU A 29 15.16 -1.59 -2.47
CA GLU A 29 16.58 -1.78 -2.77
C GLU A 29 17.24 -2.79 -1.82
N LYS A 30 16.99 -2.65 -0.52
CA LYS A 30 17.56 -3.51 0.51
C LYS A 30 17.13 -4.97 0.39
N THR A 31 15.90 -5.21 -0.07
CA THR A 31 15.36 -6.56 -0.29
C THR A 31 15.71 -7.13 -1.65
N GLY A 32 16.39 -6.36 -2.51
CA GLY A 32 16.75 -6.76 -3.86
C GLY A 32 15.55 -6.93 -4.80
N THR A 33 14.43 -6.26 -4.50
CA THR A 33 13.25 -6.22 -5.37
C THR A 33 13.58 -5.47 -6.64
N LYS A 34 13.44 -6.12 -7.80
CA LYS A 34 13.74 -5.50 -9.10
C LYS A 34 12.50 -4.81 -9.65
N TYR A 35 12.68 -3.58 -10.10
CA TYR A 35 11.65 -2.78 -10.75
C TYR A 35 12.28 -1.92 -11.86
N ASP A 36 11.44 -1.40 -12.77
CA ASP A 36 11.89 -0.47 -13.83
C ASP A 36 11.81 0.97 -13.34
N LYS A 37 10.65 1.36 -12.86
CA LYS A 37 10.38 2.74 -12.41
C LYS A 37 9.59 2.77 -11.14
N ILE A 38 9.73 3.89 -10.41
CA ILE A 38 8.83 4.29 -9.33
C ILE A 38 8.07 5.53 -9.77
N HIS A 39 6.75 5.45 -9.75
CA HIS A 39 5.85 6.56 -10.02
C HIS A 39 5.20 7.01 -8.73
N ILE A 40 5.24 8.32 -8.47
CA ILE A 40 4.68 8.91 -7.27
C ILE A 40 3.61 9.91 -7.67
N ILE A 41 2.36 9.66 -7.28
CA ILE A 41 1.28 10.64 -7.43
C ILE A 41 1.32 11.56 -6.21
N THR A 42 1.47 12.86 -6.46
CA THR A 42 1.49 13.92 -5.44
C THR A 42 0.35 14.91 -5.60
N ASP A 43 -0.36 14.87 -6.74
CA ASP A 43 -1.49 15.74 -7.01
C ASP A 43 -2.73 15.31 -6.22
N GLU A 44 -3.17 16.15 -5.29
CA GLU A 44 -4.35 15.91 -4.47
C GLU A 44 -5.62 16.39 -5.19
N GLN A 45 -6.30 15.46 -5.87
CA GLN A 45 -7.56 15.73 -6.55
C GLN A 45 -8.80 15.47 -5.68
N TYR A 46 -8.66 14.58 -4.69
CA TYR A 46 -9.73 14.13 -3.82
C TYR A 46 -9.24 14.01 -2.39
N GLU A 47 -10.15 13.89 -1.44
CA GLU A 47 -9.79 13.74 -0.05
C GLU A 47 -9.15 12.35 0.23
N GLY A 48 -7.98 12.35 0.87
CA GLY A 48 -7.33 11.19 1.47
C GLY A 48 -7.16 10.00 0.52
N VAL A 49 -7.71 8.84 0.92
CA VAL A 49 -7.52 7.56 0.22
C VAL A 49 -8.12 7.53 -1.20
N TRP A 50 -9.04 8.44 -1.52
CA TRP A 50 -9.68 8.51 -2.83
C TRP A 50 -8.73 8.92 -3.95
N ASN A 51 -7.60 9.54 -3.61
CA ASN A 51 -6.54 9.85 -4.57
C ASN A 51 -5.92 8.60 -5.22
N LYS A 52 -6.02 7.42 -4.60
CA LYS A 52 -5.58 6.15 -5.19
C LYS A 52 -6.32 5.79 -6.49
N LEU A 53 -7.52 6.31 -6.70
CA LEU A 53 -8.26 6.07 -7.95
C LEU A 53 -7.59 6.68 -9.18
N GLN A 54 -6.73 7.71 -8.99
CA GLN A 54 -5.91 8.27 -10.06
C GLN A 54 -4.98 7.21 -10.68
N LEU A 55 -4.56 6.21 -9.90
CA LEU A 55 -3.74 5.10 -10.39
C LEU A 55 -4.43 4.38 -11.56
N PHE A 56 -5.73 4.13 -11.49
CA PHE A 56 -6.47 3.49 -12.56
C PHE A 56 -6.73 4.41 -13.77
N ARG A 57 -6.71 5.75 -13.56
CA ARG A 57 -6.76 6.72 -14.66
C ARG A 57 -5.49 6.69 -15.50
N ASP A 58 -4.33 6.66 -14.83
CA ASP A 58 -3.04 6.97 -15.44
C ASP A 58 -2.28 5.71 -15.86
N PHE A 59 -2.42 4.59 -15.15
CA PHE A 59 -1.64 3.37 -15.33
C PHE A 59 -2.48 2.24 -15.94
N LYS A 60 -2.42 2.08 -17.27
CA LYS A 60 -3.31 1.20 -18.06
C LYS A 60 -2.60 0.02 -18.72
N LYS A 61 -1.27 0.01 -18.73
CA LYS A 61 -0.47 -1.00 -19.44
C LYS A 61 0.75 -1.36 -18.59
N GLY A 62 0.50 -2.18 -17.52
CA GLY A 62 1.51 -2.63 -16.58
C GLY A 62 2.51 -3.62 -17.14
N PRO A 63 3.30 -4.27 -16.28
CA PRO A 63 2.91 -4.65 -14.91
C PRO A 63 3.13 -3.56 -13.85
N TYR A 64 2.16 -3.39 -12.97
CA TYR A 64 2.18 -2.43 -11.87
C TYR A 64 2.01 -3.11 -10.52
N LEU A 65 2.72 -2.60 -9.52
CA LEU A 65 2.52 -2.93 -8.11
C LEU A 65 2.41 -1.62 -7.31
N TYR A 66 1.24 -1.38 -6.76
CA TYR A 66 0.98 -0.27 -5.86
C TYR A 66 1.22 -0.68 -4.40
N LEU A 67 1.85 0.20 -3.66
CA LEU A 67 2.12 0.05 -2.22
C LEU A 67 1.69 1.31 -1.47
N ASP A 68 1.00 1.15 -0.33
CA ASP A 68 0.84 2.25 0.62
C ASP A 68 2.19 2.63 1.23
N LEU A 69 2.31 3.86 1.72
CA LEU A 69 3.55 4.36 2.31
C LEU A 69 3.78 3.84 3.73
N ASP A 70 2.74 3.34 4.36
CA ASP A 70 2.77 2.82 5.73
C ASP A 70 2.93 1.30 5.80
N VAL A 71 3.83 0.79 4.98
CA VAL A 71 4.19 -0.65 4.95
C VAL A 71 5.66 -0.87 5.33
N CYS A 72 5.96 -1.99 5.99
CA CYS A 72 7.30 -2.50 6.18
C CYS A 72 7.55 -3.67 5.23
N ILE A 73 8.51 -3.53 4.32
CA ILE A 73 8.90 -4.57 3.35
C ILE A 73 10.18 -5.23 3.86
N LYS A 74 10.14 -6.53 4.11
CA LYS A 74 11.24 -7.30 4.68
C LYS A 74 11.85 -8.31 3.70
N GLY A 75 11.11 -8.68 2.67
CA GLY A 75 11.50 -9.64 1.64
C GLY A 75 11.36 -9.10 0.23
N ASN A 76 11.87 -9.83 -0.76
CA ASN A 76 11.63 -9.53 -2.17
C ASN A 76 10.15 -9.71 -2.50
N ILE A 77 9.53 -8.70 -3.12
CA ILE A 77 8.10 -8.65 -3.40
C ILE A 77 7.73 -8.72 -4.88
N GLU A 78 8.67 -9.04 -5.77
CA GLU A 78 8.39 -9.21 -7.21
C GLU A 78 7.26 -10.22 -7.46
N HIS A 79 7.18 -11.25 -6.60
CA HIS A 79 6.14 -12.28 -6.67
C HIS A 79 4.72 -11.77 -6.37
N LEU A 80 4.54 -10.54 -5.91
CA LEU A 80 3.22 -9.91 -5.74
C LEU A 80 2.64 -9.36 -7.06
N GLN A 81 3.45 -9.22 -8.10
CA GLN A 81 3.01 -8.79 -9.42
C GLN A 81 1.98 -9.77 -10.01
N ARG A 82 0.93 -9.24 -10.60
CA ARG A 82 -0.16 -9.99 -11.24
C ARG A 82 -0.58 -9.35 -12.56
N GLU A 83 -1.11 -10.16 -13.47
CA GLU A 83 -1.65 -9.68 -14.74
C GLU A 83 -3.06 -9.08 -14.57
N GLU A 84 -3.94 -9.79 -13.87
CA GLU A 84 -5.27 -9.28 -13.53
C GLU A 84 -5.21 -8.41 -12.28
N LEU A 85 -6.21 -7.55 -12.10
CA LEU A 85 -6.32 -6.74 -10.89
C LEU A 85 -6.43 -7.62 -9.65
N HIS A 86 -5.42 -7.50 -8.78
CA HIS A 86 -5.38 -8.09 -7.46
C HIS A 86 -5.39 -6.99 -6.43
N ILE A 87 -6.27 -7.10 -5.46
CA ILE A 87 -6.33 -6.24 -4.28
C ILE A 87 -6.19 -7.15 -3.07
N LEU A 88 -5.37 -6.73 -2.11
CA LEU A 88 -5.11 -7.53 -0.92
C LEU A 88 -6.41 -7.89 -0.19
N HIS A 89 -6.56 -9.17 0.12
CA HIS A 89 -7.59 -9.64 1.04
C HIS A 89 -7.14 -9.42 2.48
N ALA A 90 -7.91 -8.62 3.23
CA ALA A 90 -7.67 -8.37 4.65
C ALA A 90 -8.11 -9.59 5.51
N TRP A 91 -7.47 -10.74 5.30
CA TRP A 91 -7.80 -12.04 5.91
C TRP A 91 -7.74 -12.03 7.45
N TRP A 92 -7.04 -11.07 8.01
CA TRP A 92 -6.95 -10.86 9.46
C TRP A 92 -8.18 -10.17 10.08
N ARG A 93 -9.08 -9.59 9.24
CA ARG A 93 -10.30 -8.93 9.71
C ARG A 93 -11.43 -9.93 9.82
N THR A 94 -12.08 -10.02 10.98
CA THR A 94 -13.20 -10.94 11.21
C THR A 94 -14.56 -10.35 10.87
N ARG A 95 -14.70 -9.03 10.93
CA ARG A 95 -15.93 -8.29 10.61
C ARG A 95 -15.55 -6.95 10.00
N HIS A 96 -15.94 -6.74 8.76
CA HIS A 96 -15.70 -5.48 8.06
C HIS A 96 -16.72 -5.33 6.92
N HIS A 97 -16.98 -4.08 6.51
CA HIS A 97 -17.86 -3.74 5.38
C HIS A 97 -17.30 -4.24 4.04
N THR A 98 -16.00 -4.47 3.96
CA THR A 98 -15.34 -5.05 2.79
C THR A 98 -14.23 -6.01 3.19
N PRO A 99 -14.03 -7.12 2.45
CA PRO A 99 -12.88 -8.00 2.65
C PRO A 99 -11.59 -7.46 2.02
N LEU A 100 -11.66 -6.37 1.24
CA LEU A 100 -10.51 -5.81 0.54
C LEU A 100 -9.71 -4.86 1.43
N ASN A 101 -8.40 -4.75 1.10
CA ASN A 101 -7.51 -3.72 1.60
C ASN A 101 -6.62 -3.23 0.46
N SER A 102 -6.73 -1.96 0.10
CA SER A 102 -6.01 -1.35 -1.02
C SER A 102 -4.57 -0.94 -0.71
N SER A 103 -4.00 -1.40 0.40
CA SER A 103 -2.60 -1.09 0.72
C SER A 103 -1.61 -1.78 -0.22
N ILE A 104 -2.04 -2.86 -0.89
CA ILE A 104 -1.29 -3.53 -1.95
C ILE A 104 -2.27 -3.85 -3.07
N MET A 105 -1.94 -3.39 -4.29
CA MET A 105 -2.69 -3.70 -5.50
C MET A 105 -1.72 -3.98 -6.65
N SER A 106 -2.08 -4.89 -7.53
CA SER A 106 -1.28 -5.21 -8.72
C SER A 106 -2.16 -5.47 -9.92
N TRP A 107 -1.72 -5.02 -11.11
CA TRP A 107 -2.43 -5.25 -12.38
C TRP A 107 -1.52 -4.98 -13.58
N SER A 108 -1.98 -5.43 -14.78
CA SER A 108 -1.32 -5.13 -16.06
C SER A 108 -2.27 -4.57 -17.11
N GLY A 109 -3.58 -4.63 -16.90
CA GLY A 109 -4.61 -4.20 -17.84
C GLY A 109 -5.15 -2.79 -17.61
N ASP A 110 -6.15 -2.40 -18.41
CA ASP A 110 -6.88 -1.12 -18.26
C ASP A 110 -8.06 -1.29 -17.29
N TYR A 111 -7.93 -0.69 -16.13
CA TYR A 111 -8.97 -0.62 -15.10
C TYR A 111 -9.49 0.82 -14.89
N SER A 112 -9.32 1.68 -15.90
CA SER A 112 -9.73 3.10 -15.83
C SER A 112 -11.22 3.30 -15.60
N TYR A 113 -12.04 2.28 -15.77
CA TYR A 113 -13.47 2.36 -15.50
C TYR A 113 -13.77 2.65 -14.01
N TYR A 114 -12.95 2.18 -13.06
CA TYR A 114 -13.11 2.52 -11.64
C TYR A 114 -13.02 4.02 -11.44
N TYR A 115 -11.98 4.66 -12.02
CA TYR A 115 -11.86 6.11 -11.97
C TYR A 115 -13.03 6.82 -12.65
N LYS A 116 -13.44 6.36 -13.85
CA LYS A 116 -14.53 6.98 -14.60
C LYS A 116 -15.86 6.93 -13.86
N VAL A 117 -16.19 5.80 -13.25
CA VAL A 117 -17.39 5.66 -12.43
C VAL A 117 -17.34 6.59 -11.24
N PHE A 118 -16.25 6.59 -10.48
CA PHE A 118 -16.08 7.48 -9.34
C PHE A 118 -16.16 8.96 -9.75
N ALA A 119 -15.45 9.35 -10.82
CA ALA A 119 -15.40 10.73 -11.31
C ALA A 119 -16.76 11.24 -11.84
N SER A 120 -17.71 10.35 -12.11
CA SER A 120 -19.06 10.76 -12.51
C SER A 120 -19.87 11.41 -11.38
N ASN A 121 -19.58 11.07 -10.12
CA ASN A 121 -20.19 11.68 -8.95
C ASN A 121 -19.33 11.45 -7.67
N PRO A 122 -18.18 12.10 -7.53
CA PRO A 122 -17.24 11.86 -6.44
C PRO A 122 -17.86 12.05 -5.05
N GLU A 123 -18.63 13.13 -4.88
CA GLU A 123 -19.29 13.44 -3.59
C GLU A 123 -20.19 12.31 -3.13
N TYR A 124 -21.01 11.78 -4.03
CA TYR A 124 -21.90 10.66 -3.72
C TYR A 124 -21.10 9.44 -3.24
N TYR A 125 -20.02 9.07 -3.95
CA TYR A 125 -19.25 7.90 -3.59
C TYR A 125 -18.45 8.09 -2.30
N MET A 126 -17.91 9.29 -2.06
CA MET A 126 -17.21 9.62 -0.81
C MET A 126 -18.14 9.64 0.40
N LEU A 127 -19.41 10.01 0.22
CA LEU A 127 -20.42 9.96 1.29
C LEU A 127 -20.96 8.54 1.51
N THR A 128 -20.99 7.71 0.47
CA THR A 128 -21.60 6.37 0.52
C THR A 128 -20.65 5.33 1.09
N TYR A 129 -19.36 5.41 0.75
CA TYR A 129 -18.35 4.41 1.10
C TYR A 129 -17.25 4.99 1.99
N GLN A 130 -16.70 4.17 2.88
CA GLN A 130 -15.62 4.59 3.78
C GLN A 130 -14.26 4.75 3.07
N GLY A 131 -14.14 4.27 1.83
CA GLY A 131 -12.94 4.40 1.02
C GLY A 131 -12.98 3.56 -0.24
N ILE A 132 -11.87 3.59 -0.96
CA ILE A 132 -11.70 2.91 -2.24
C ILE A 132 -11.93 1.39 -2.15
N ASP A 133 -11.55 0.76 -1.03
CA ASP A 133 -11.71 -0.68 -0.80
C ASP A 133 -13.18 -1.11 -0.91
N GLU A 134 -14.04 -0.40 -0.19
CA GLU A 134 -15.48 -0.65 -0.17
C GLU A 134 -16.13 -0.26 -1.50
N PHE A 135 -15.70 0.85 -2.10
CA PHE A 135 -16.19 1.28 -3.41
C PHE A 135 -15.93 0.22 -4.48
N ILE A 136 -14.69 -0.26 -4.64
CA ILE A 136 -14.33 -1.28 -5.64
C ILE A 136 -15.09 -2.57 -5.37
N TYR A 137 -15.14 -3.01 -4.11
CA TYR A 137 -15.84 -4.24 -3.73
C TYR A 137 -17.33 -4.21 -4.09
N ASN A 138 -18.00 -3.08 -3.84
CA ASN A 138 -19.42 -2.96 -4.13
C ASN A 138 -19.71 -2.75 -5.62
N LEU A 139 -18.79 -2.10 -6.35
CA LEU A 139 -18.96 -1.89 -7.78
C LEU A 139 -18.91 -3.20 -8.57
N ASP A 140 -17.96 -4.06 -8.29
CA ASP A 140 -17.68 -5.24 -9.12
C ASP A 140 -17.90 -6.58 -8.42
N LYS A 141 -18.08 -6.60 -7.11
CA LYS A 141 -18.04 -7.86 -6.34
C LYS A 141 -16.80 -8.70 -6.70
N VAL A 142 -15.68 -8.01 -6.93
CA VAL A 142 -14.44 -8.60 -7.45
C VAL A 142 -14.04 -9.83 -6.65
N VAL A 143 -13.71 -10.90 -7.37
CA VAL A 143 -13.02 -12.04 -6.76
C VAL A 143 -11.59 -11.61 -6.48
N TYR A 144 -11.38 -11.13 -5.25
CA TYR A 144 -10.06 -10.78 -4.77
C TYR A 144 -9.21 -12.03 -4.54
N LYS A 145 -7.94 -11.94 -4.86
CA LYS A 145 -6.98 -12.97 -4.50
C LYS A 145 -6.12 -12.47 -3.34
N THR A 146 -5.96 -13.31 -2.34
CA THR A 146 -5.14 -12.99 -1.18
C THR A 146 -3.66 -13.06 -1.52
N TYR A 147 -2.85 -12.22 -0.86
CA TYR A 147 -1.40 -12.35 -0.79
C TYR A 147 -0.93 -13.12 0.47
N ASN A 148 -1.84 -13.85 1.10
CA ASN A 148 -1.50 -14.72 2.21
C ASN A 148 -0.63 -15.89 1.70
N PRO A 149 0.47 -16.28 2.40
CA PRO A 149 0.86 -15.80 3.74
C PRO A 149 1.86 -14.63 3.75
N VAL A 150 1.97 -13.85 2.69
CA VAL A 150 3.06 -12.86 2.51
C VAL A 150 2.83 -11.57 3.28
N CYS A 151 1.56 -11.17 3.47
CA CYS A 151 1.18 -9.88 4.04
C CYS A 151 0.30 -10.03 5.28
N THR A 152 0.52 -9.16 6.27
CA THR A 152 -0.32 -9.06 7.47
C THR A 152 -0.45 -7.62 7.95
N SER A 153 -1.27 -7.39 8.96
CA SER A 153 -1.47 -6.08 9.58
C SER A 153 -0.84 -6.00 10.97
N PHE A 154 -0.06 -4.95 11.21
CA PHE A 154 0.56 -4.66 12.50
C PHE A 154 -0.47 -4.55 13.64
N ASN A 155 -1.62 -3.94 13.38
CA ASN A 155 -2.67 -3.75 14.39
C ASN A 155 -3.29 -5.07 14.87
N TRP A 156 -3.17 -6.17 14.09
CA TRP A 156 -3.79 -7.46 14.41
C TRP A 156 -2.78 -8.49 14.90
N HIS A 157 -1.57 -8.51 14.33
CA HIS A 157 -0.56 -9.52 14.61
C HIS A 157 0.76 -8.96 15.15
N GLY A 158 0.88 -7.61 15.24
CA GLY A 158 2.14 -6.97 15.58
C GLY A 158 3.19 -7.15 14.47
N PHE A 159 4.44 -7.06 14.87
CA PHE A 159 5.58 -7.34 13.99
C PHE A 159 5.98 -8.81 14.13
N ASP A 160 6.01 -9.53 13.00
CA ASP A 160 6.40 -10.92 12.94
C ASP A 160 7.31 -11.16 11.73
N GLU A 161 8.41 -11.87 11.94
CA GLU A 161 9.43 -12.12 10.92
C GLU A 161 8.96 -13.08 9.81
N GLN A 162 7.89 -13.84 10.00
CA GLN A 162 7.38 -14.77 9.00
C GLN A 162 6.74 -14.07 7.77
N TRP A 163 6.35 -12.78 7.90
CA TRP A 163 5.66 -12.05 6.86
C TRP A 163 6.62 -11.18 6.04
N ASP A 164 6.55 -11.22 4.73
CA ASP A 164 7.38 -10.36 3.85
C ASP A 164 6.95 -8.90 3.89
N VAL A 165 5.65 -8.66 4.10
CA VAL A 165 5.09 -7.29 4.18
C VAL A 165 4.19 -7.17 5.41
N ILE A 166 4.42 -6.11 6.19
CA ILE A 166 3.58 -5.74 7.33
C ILE A 166 2.97 -4.37 7.09
N LEU A 167 1.64 -4.29 7.14
CA LEU A 167 0.87 -3.06 6.94
C LEU A 167 0.66 -2.37 8.29
N PHE A 168 1.14 -1.14 8.44
CA PHE A 168 0.93 -0.37 9.67
C PHE A 168 -0.43 0.33 9.70
N ASN A 169 -0.96 0.75 8.54
CA ASN A 169 -2.28 1.37 8.43
C ASN A 169 -2.49 2.52 9.45
N GLN A 170 -3.48 2.38 10.33
CA GLN A 170 -3.76 3.38 11.36
C GLN A 170 -2.64 3.53 12.39
N ALA A 171 -1.76 2.56 12.51
CA ALA A 171 -0.59 2.60 13.39
C ALA A 171 0.68 3.14 12.70
N TYR A 172 0.55 3.87 11.58
CA TYR A 172 1.68 4.36 10.79
C TYR A 172 2.71 5.17 11.61
N HIS A 173 2.27 5.87 12.66
CA HIS A 173 3.14 6.60 13.58
C HIS A 173 4.14 5.67 14.30
N LYS A 174 3.81 4.39 14.48
CA LYS A 174 4.71 3.40 15.06
C LYS A 174 5.93 3.12 14.18
N MET A 175 5.84 3.36 12.87
CA MET A 175 6.96 3.14 11.96
C MET A 175 8.17 4.00 12.32
N THR A 176 7.94 5.21 12.86
CA THR A 176 8.99 6.15 13.26
C THR A 176 9.49 5.92 14.69
N GLU A 177 8.90 5.00 15.43
CA GLU A 177 9.38 4.58 16.74
C GLU A 177 10.42 3.46 16.60
N TYR A 178 11.32 3.34 17.59
CA TYR A 178 12.26 2.23 17.61
C TYR A 178 11.52 0.90 17.84
N GLY A 179 11.80 -0.08 16.99
CA GLY A 179 11.20 -1.41 17.09
C GLY A 179 11.90 -2.43 16.18
N PRO A 180 11.47 -3.69 16.19
CA PRO A 180 12.08 -4.74 15.36
C PRO A 180 12.10 -4.44 13.87
N TRP A 181 11.21 -3.57 13.39
CA TRP A 181 11.13 -3.13 12.01
C TRP A 181 12.19 -2.10 11.63
N SER A 182 12.78 -1.37 12.59
CA SER A 182 13.75 -0.28 12.34
C SER A 182 14.94 -0.75 11.51
N LYS A 183 15.36 -2.00 11.65
CA LYS A 183 16.44 -2.59 10.84
C LYS A 183 16.15 -2.67 9.33
N TYR A 184 14.89 -2.51 8.91
CA TYR A 184 14.47 -2.51 7.50
C TYR A 184 14.27 -1.10 6.94
N MET A 185 14.10 -0.11 7.80
CA MET A 185 13.65 1.24 7.48
C MET A 185 14.76 2.28 7.52
N LEU A 186 14.50 3.45 6.90
CA LEU A 186 15.39 4.62 6.91
C LEU A 186 15.19 5.52 8.14
N PHE A 187 14.13 5.34 8.91
CA PHE A 187 13.86 6.20 10.04
C PHE A 187 15.01 6.10 11.05
N ASP A 188 15.78 7.19 11.21
CA ASP A 188 16.81 7.34 12.21
C ASP A 188 16.15 7.40 13.60
N VAL A 189 15.87 6.25 14.14
CA VAL A 189 15.51 6.13 15.53
C VAL A 189 16.81 5.84 16.28
N GLU A 190 17.54 6.88 16.64
CA GLU A 190 18.56 6.71 17.66
C GLU A 190 17.89 6.11 18.89
N PRO A 191 18.38 4.97 19.39
CA PRO A 191 17.91 4.51 20.68
C PRO A 191 18.28 5.60 21.69
N ASN A 192 17.28 6.23 22.28
CA ASN A 192 17.45 7.03 23.48
C ASN A 192 18.01 6.08 24.54
N MET A 193 19.32 5.89 24.52
CA MET A 193 20.07 5.27 25.59
C MET A 193 20.26 6.33 26.66
N ASP A 194 19.17 6.72 27.31
CA ASP A 194 19.33 7.28 28.67
C ASP A 194 19.84 6.12 29.54
N PRO A 195 21.09 6.18 29.99
CA PRO A 195 21.55 5.22 30.97
C PRO A 195 20.71 5.47 32.23
N ILE A 196 19.93 4.43 32.57
CA ILE A 196 19.31 4.34 33.89
C ILE A 196 20.47 4.47 34.90
N THR A 197 20.73 5.72 35.33
CA THR A 197 21.57 5.93 36.49
C THR A 197 20.85 5.35 37.67
N LYS A 198 21.49 4.38 38.26
CA LYS A 198 21.12 3.67 39.50
C LYS A 198 20.84 4.60 40.67
#